data_7b725956f35c91f2ac511112364bf289
#
_entry.id   7b725956f35c91f2ac511112364bf289
#
_cell.length_a   1.000
_cell.length_b   1.000
_cell.length_c   1.000
_cell.angle_alpha   90.00
_cell.angle_beta   90.00
_cell.angle_gamma   90.00
#
_symmetry.space_group_name_H-M   'P 1'
#
loop_
_entity.id
_entity.type
_entity.pdbx_description
1 polymer ?
#
loop_
_entity_poly.entity_id
_entity_poly.type
_entity_poly.pdbx_seq_one_letter_code
_entity_poly.pdbx_strand_id
1 'polypeptide(L)'
;VEGCTRGIYMWDTPFIHEGKRVIVLDCEGIDDPKQDQAWAVKLFIICLIVSSTFIYNINGIVGRDDIGKLYLMTDLSKFIQPPADCDFLPRLVVLLRDFQLDEPEDFKKYFFDKLSNVNEEIAKAIEDYFEDFNVFGRSQLRNLDNVSTEDLDEEFITEVTKVVQSIYSNVNPKYIGSSTMTGISLGKFLVNCIEKMNDPENSQQLSIPSEYETIIQYMAIQATERSIEIYEAGMINDVKEENLPLLWDKFNEIHNHHLDQAQNEFFSKVIGSPKQIPEFTEELNVKIGKVREKYVKKNSEALYKYNLELAARLWKTHIKSRLNRENLFKSKNEFDEAEEAFKIEYRNQMKASPEAGTAFTDFLDNNYDQALETLIQLGTLKEEQAKALRELEEIQKENIKAQERVVSLQSEIEQSTLERKQQTEKLEQKMNNMIENIDKQRTENDELKKAIMEQQQKAFEHQMQITAEREKYMQEMMQKEREASAEREKLLTRLADRPSGDDGGCVML
;
A
#
# COMPACT_ATOMS: atom_id res chain seq x y z
N VAL A 1 28.78 8.11 33.54
CA VAL A 1 27.45 8.68 33.26
C VAL A 1 26.64 7.55 32.67
N GLU A 2 25.56 7.13 33.33
CA GLU A 2 24.63 6.14 32.74
C GLU A 2 23.85 6.83 31.61
N GLY A 3 23.73 6.19 30.46
CA GLY A 3 22.93 6.70 29.37
C GLY A 3 21.47 6.92 29.78
N CYS A 4 20.89 8.04 29.42
CA CYS A 4 19.50 8.37 29.77
C CYS A 4 18.49 7.62 28.89
N THR A 5 18.84 7.35 27.65
CA THR A 5 17.99 6.67 26.66
C THR A 5 18.36 5.19 26.56
N ARG A 6 17.37 4.30 26.48
CA ARG A 6 17.60 2.88 26.22
C ARG A 6 16.82 2.47 24.98
N GLY A 7 17.52 2.04 23.94
CA GLY A 7 16.94 1.71 22.65
C GLY A 7 16.64 2.93 21.77
N ILE A 8 15.53 2.93 21.08
CA ILE A 8 15.10 4.01 20.19
C ILE A 8 13.78 4.57 20.71
N TYR A 9 13.74 5.87 20.93
CA TYR A 9 12.55 6.59 21.35
C TYR A 9 12.01 7.43 20.20
N MET A 10 10.72 7.38 20.02
CA MET A 10 10.02 8.22 19.05
C MET A 10 9.35 9.38 19.79
N TRP A 11 9.54 10.59 19.30
CA TRP A 11 8.80 11.75 19.79
C TRP A 11 7.29 11.52 19.58
N ASP A 12 6.49 11.73 20.62
CA ASP A 12 5.06 11.34 20.66
C ASP A 12 4.18 12.16 19.71
N THR A 13 4.61 13.35 19.32
CA THR A 13 3.83 14.26 18.49
C THR A 13 4.56 14.57 17.18
N PRO A 14 4.33 13.76 16.12
CA PRO A 14 4.86 14.07 14.80
C PRO A 14 4.29 15.42 14.32
N PHE A 15 5.11 16.22 13.65
CA PHE A 15 4.70 17.51 13.09
C PHE A 15 4.76 17.48 11.56
N ILE A 16 4.14 18.48 10.94
CA ILE A 16 4.12 18.60 9.49
C ILE A 16 5.05 19.73 9.08
N HIS A 17 5.99 19.43 8.18
CA HIS A 17 6.87 20.39 7.55
C HIS A 17 6.76 20.25 6.03
N GLU A 18 6.39 21.33 5.33
CA GLU A 18 6.20 21.34 3.87
C GLU A 18 5.30 20.20 3.35
N GLY A 19 4.22 19.93 4.06
CA GLY A 19 3.27 18.86 3.70
C GLY A 19 3.75 17.44 4.03
N LYS A 20 4.95 17.28 4.54
CA LYS A 20 5.54 16.00 4.96
C LYS A 20 5.39 15.81 6.47
N ARG A 21 5.05 14.61 6.90
CA ARG A 21 5.04 14.27 8.33
C ARG A 21 6.44 13.91 8.78
N VAL A 22 6.98 14.68 9.71
CA VAL A 22 8.30 14.46 10.30
C VAL A 22 8.16 13.67 11.59
N ILE A 23 8.93 12.59 11.69
CA ILE A 23 9.05 11.75 12.89
C ILE A 23 10.49 11.92 13.40
N VAL A 24 10.64 12.32 14.66
CA VAL A 24 11.94 12.45 15.30
C VAL A 24 12.19 11.20 16.13
N LEU A 25 13.35 10.59 15.94
CA LEU A 25 13.79 9.41 16.68
C LEU A 25 15.07 9.77 17.45
N ASP A 26 15.08 9.44 18.73
CA ASP A 26 16.24 9.54 19.61
C ASP A 26 16.78 8.14 19.90
N CYS A 27 18.06 7.94 19.66
CA CYS A 27 18.72 6.66 19.84
C CYS A 27 19.65 6.67 21.04
N GLU A 28 19.67 5.56 21.77
CA GLU A 28 20.65 5.29 22.80
C GLU A 28 22.07 5.51 22.27
N GLY A 29 22.91 6.15 23.10
CA GLY A 29 24.32 6.33 22.75
C GLY A 29 25.01 4.97 22.59
N ILE A 30 25.75 4.81 21.51
CA ILE A 30 26.46 3.56 21.19
C ILE A 30 27.75 3.36 21.97
N ASP A 31 28.02 4.25 22.94
CA ASP A 31 29.27 4.33 23.70
C ASP A 31 29.14 3.89 25.14
N ASP A 32 28.07 3.31 25.58
CA ASP A 32 27.97 2.78 26.92
C ASP A 32 28.93 1.58 27.10
N PRO A 33 29.97 1.68 27.93
CA PRO A 33 30.93 0.59 28.15
C PRO A 33 30.27 -0.70 28.70
N LYS A 34 29.04 -0.58 29.22
CA LYS A 34 28.25 -1.71 29.71
C LYS A 34 27.38 -2.35 28.66
N GLN A 35 27.31 -1.78 27.47
CA GLN A 35 26.46 -2.24 26.39
C GLN A 35 27.11 -3.39 25.60
N ASP A 36 26.29 -4.36 25.22
CA ASP A 36 26.73 -5.43 24.30
C ASP A 36 27.02 -4.82 22.92
N GLN A 37 28.21 -5.06 22.39
CA GLN A 37 28.63 -4.57 21.08
C GLN A 37 27.71 -5.03 19.96
N ALA A 38 27.19 -6.27 20.03
CA ALA A 38 26.23 -6.77 19.04
C ALA A 38 24.91 -6.00 19.08
N TRP A 39 24.49 -5.59 20.27
CA TRP A 39 23.31 -4.72 20.44
C TRP A 39 23.54 -3.34 19.82
N ALA A 40 24.67 -2.70 20.10
CA ALA A 40 25.02 -1.39 19.55
C ALA A 40 25.02 -1.41 18.00
N VAL A 41 25.58 -2.46 17.39
CA VAL A 41 25.57 -2.66 15.92
C VAL A 41 24.14 -2.74 15.40
N LYS A 42 23.30 -3.57 15.99
CA LYS A 42 21.91 -3.72 15.57
C LYS A 42 21.14 -2.41 15.66
N LEU A 43 21.32 -1.69 16.77
CA LEU A 43 20.69 -0.41 17.01
C LEU A 43 21.10 0.62 15.95
N PHE A 44 22.40 0.72 15.67
CA PHE A 44 22.95 1.60 14.65
C PHE A 44 22.35 1.30 13.26
N ILE A 45 22.30 0.02 12.88
CA ILE A 45 21.73 -0.41 11.61
C ILE A 45 20.25 -0.04 11.52
N ILE A 46 19.46 -0.34 12.55
CA ILE A 46 18.03 0.03 12.57
C ILE A 46 17.87 1.53 12.38
N CYS A 47 18.62 2.34 13.12
CA CYS A 47 18.58 3.78 12.99
C CYS A 47 18.87 4.24 11.57
N LEU A 48 19.88 3.66 10.94
CA LEU A 48 20.29 4.00 9.59
C LEU A 48 19.24 3.63 8.54
N ILE A 49 18.65 2.44 8.64
CA ILE A 49 17.69 1.96 7.63
C ILE A 49 16.31 2.62 7.72
N VAL A 50 15.90 3.09 8.89
CA VAL A 50 14.57 3.72 9.07
C VAL A 50 14.59 5.23 8.87
N SER A 51 15.73 5.89 9.03
CA SER A 51 15.84 7.34 8.88
C SER A 51 15.97 7.80 7.43
N SER A 52 15.45 8.97 7.12
CA SER A 52 15.74 9.69 5.87
C SER A 52 16.82 10.77 6.08
N THR A 53 16.99 11.22 7.33
CA THR A 53 18.13 12.04 7.75
C THR A 53 18.67 11.43 9.01
N PHE A 54 19.95 11.09 9.01
CA PHE A 54 20.66 10.50 10.14
C PHE A 54 21.63 11.54 10.72
N ILE A 55 21.42 11.89 11.97
CA ILE A 55 22.27 12.87 12.67
C ILE A 55 23.25 12.13 13.58
N TYR A 56 24.53 12.20 13.23
CA TYR A 56 25.59 11.66 14.04
C TYR A 56 26.19 12.76 14.94
N ASN A 57 26.00 12.60 16.23
CA ASN A 57 26.29 13.60 17.21
C ASN A 57 27.58 13.27 17.95
N ILE A 58 28.60 14.10 17.80
CA ILE A 58 29.93 13.97 18.44
C ILE A 58 30.09 15.09 19.47
N ASN A 59 30.60 14.75 20.65
CA ASN A 59 30.86 15.70 21.69
C ASN A 59 32.31 16.17 21.63
N GLY A 60 32.52 17.46 21.39
CA GLY A 60 33.83 18.07 21.35
C GLY A 60 34.55 17.91 20.00
N ILE A 61 35.81 17.49 20.08
CA ILE A 61 36.72 17.37 18.95
C ILE A 61 36.60 15.93 18.38
N VAL A 62 36.65 15.78 17.08
CA VAL A 62 36.66 14.45 16.42
C VAL A 62 37.90 13.65 16.91
N GLY A 63 37.66 12.67 17.75
CA GLY A 63 38.68 11.79 18.32
C GLY A 63 38.81 10.47 17.58
N ARG A 64 39.85 9.70 17.93
CA ARG A 64 40.02 8.35 17.36
C ARG A 64 38.86 7.40 17.67
N ASP A 65 38.25 7.55 18.86
CA ASP A 65 37.17 6.71 19.32
C ASP A 65 35.88 7.01 18.56
N ASP A 66 35.59 8.29 18.26
CA ASP A 66 34.45 8.70 17.45
C ASP A 66 34.56 8.17 16.01
N ILE A 67 35.77 8.23 15.44
CA ILE A 67 36.09 7.67 14.12
C ILE A 67 36.03 6.14 14.18
N GLY A 68 36.52 5.53 15.23
CA GLY A 68 36.47 4.09 15.44
C GLY A 68 35.06 3.51 15.35
N LYS A 69 34.05 4.26 15.81
CA LYS A 69 32.62 3.85 15.73
C LYS A 69 32.06 3.93 14.32
N LEU A 70 32.58 4.80 13.49
CA LEU A 70 32.20 4.91 12.08
C LEU A 70 32.70 3.72 11.25
N TYR A 71 33.52 2.81 11.82
CA TYR A 71 33.93 1.59 11.12
C TYR A 71 32.73 0.74 10.68
N LEU A 72 31.59 0.84 11.40
CA LEU A 72 30.35 0.17 11.01
C LEU A 72 29.86 0.59 9.63
N MET A 73 30.20 1.78 9.18
CA MET A 73 29.90 2.27 7.83
C MET A 73 30.66 1.47 6.75
N THR A 74 31.92 1.09 7.04
CA THR A 74 32.73 0.30 6.09
C THR A 74 32.22 -1.14 5.94
N ASP A 75 31.62 -1.65 6.99
CA ASP A 75 31.12 -3.03 7.05
C ASP A 75 29.61 -3.12 6.81
N LEU A 76 28.96 -2.00 6.47
CA LEU A 76 27.51 -1.95 6.29
C LEU A 76 26.99 -3.00 5.32
N SER A 77 27.73 -3.26 4.24
CA SER A 77 27.42 -4.32 3.26
C SER A 77 27.41 -5.75 3.83
N LYS A 78 28.02 -5.97 4.99
CA LYS A 78 27.97 -7.26 5.68
C LYS A 78 26.66 -7.49 6.43
N PHE A 79 25.99 -6.40 6.81
CA PHE A 79 24.78 -6.44 7.62
C PHE A 79 23.51 -6.25 6.81
N ILE A 80 23.55 -5.45 5.75
CA ILE A 80 22.41 -5.15 4.91
C ILE A 80 22.76 -5.32 3.43
N GLN A 81 21.79 -5.82 2.65
CA GLN A 81 21.80 -5.76 1.20
C GLN A 81 20.86 -4.62 0.77
N PRO A 82 21.39 -3.47 0.33
CA PRO A 82 20.54 -2.38 -0.13
C PRO A 82 19.84 -2.71 -1.45
N PRO A 83 18.73 -2.04 -1.78
CA PRO A 83 18.12 -2.13 -3.10
C PRO A 83 19.07 -1.53 -4.16
N ALA A 84 19.00 -2.10 -5.37
CA ALA A 84 19.88 -1.66 -6.47
C ALA A 84 19.37 -0.40 -7.20
N ASP A 85 18.12 -0.04 -6.99
CA ASP A 85 17.36 0.90 -7.81
C ASP A 85 16.87 2.14 -7.06
N CYS A 86 17.25 2.33 -5.81
CA CYS A 86 16.86 3.54 -5.06
C CYS A 86 17.90 3.95 -4.01
N ASP A 87 17.94 5.25 -3.72
CA ASP A 87 18.68 5.81 -2.60
C ASP A 87 18.06 5.33 -1.29
N PHE A 88 18.69 4.34 -0.71
CA PHE A 88 18.18 3.70 0.51
C PHE A 88 18.74 4.34 1.76
N LEU A 89 20.01 4.73 1.72
CA LEU A 89 20.68 5.30 2.88
C LEU A 89 20.21 6.74 3.16
N PRO A 90 20.20 7.15 4.42
CA PRO A 90 19.77 8.49 4.79
C PRO A 90 20.82 9.53 4.39
N ARG A 91 20.40 10.79 4.31
CA ARG A 91 21.32 11.92 4.35
C ARG A 91 22.05 11.91 5.70
N LEU A 92 23.38 12.05 5.69
CA LEU A 92 24.18 12.11 6.92
C LEU A 92 24.41 13.56 7.32
N VAL A 93 24.15 13.86 8.59
CA VAL A 93 24.49 15.13 9.23
C VAL A 93 25.38 14.86 10.43
N VAL A 94 26.58 15.36 10.43
CA VAL A 94 27.50 15.27 11.58
C VAL A 94 27.42 16.55 12.38
N LEU A 95 27.12 16.42 13.67
CA LEU A 95 27.12 17.54 14.62
C LEU A 95 28.29 17.42 15.58
N LEU A 96 29.20 18.38 15.53
CA LEU A 96 30.30 18.53 16.51
C LEU A 96 29.79 19.47 17.58
N ARG A 97 29.25 18.92 18.68
CA ARG A 97 28.80 19.73 19.84
C ARG A 97 29.98 20.11 20.74
N ASP A 98 29.87 21.26 21.35
CA ASP A 98 30.86 21.74 22.34
C ASP A 98 32.29 21.76 21.77
N PHE A 99 32.41 22.19 20.51
CA PHE A 99 33.69 22.31 19.83
C PHE A 99 34.57 23.36 20.50
N GLN A 100 35.77 22.96 20.87
CA GLN A 100 36.64 23.78 21.73
C GLN A 100 37.89 24.34 21.03
N LEU A 101 38.08 24.00 19.76
CA LEU A 101 39.17 24.52 18.95
C LEU A 101 38.75 25.81 18.24
N ASP A 102 39.73 26.52 17.68
CA ASP A 102 39.45 27.58 16.71
C ASP A 102 38.59 27.03 15.57
N GLU A 103 37.55 27.76 15.19
CA GLU A 103 36.63 27.31 14.16
C GLU A 103 37.35 27.16 12.80
N PRO A 104 37.23 25.99 12.16
CA PRO A 104 37.77 25.82 10.83
C PRO A 104 36.95 26.60 9.82
N GLU A 105 37.56 27.04 8.73
CA GLU A 105 36.87 27.70 7.63
C GLU A 105 35.77 26.79 7.02
N ASP A 106 35.97 25.47 7.09
CA ASP A 106 35.05 24.45 6.61
C ASP A 106 35.09 23.22 7.55
N PHE A 107 33.99 23.03 8.27
CA PHE A 107 33.81 21.87 9.15
C PHE A 107 33.79 20.53 8.42
N LYS A 108 33.28 20.48 7.21
CA LYS A 108 33.26 19.26 6.39
C LYS A 108 34.69 18.86 6.03
N LYS A 109 35.50 19.79 5.58
CA LYS A 109 36.92 19.55 5.30
C LYS A 109 37.68 19.15 6.56
N TYR A 110 37.47 19.86 7.68
CA TYR A 110 38.08 19.49 8.98
C TYR A 110 37.75 18.05 9.37
N PHE A 111 36.51 17.66 9.26
CA PHE A 111 36.04 16.29 9.58
C PHE A 111 36.74 15.25 8.71
N PHE A 112 36.76 15.49 7.40
CA PHE A 112 37.43 14.59 6.44
C PHE A 112 38.92 14.48 6.66
N ASP A 113 39.61 15.59 6.90
CA ASP A 113 41.02 15.59 7.19
C ASP A 113 41.32 14.75 8.47
N LYS A 114 40.46 14.83 9.46
CA LYS A 114 40.57 13.99 10.68
C LYS A 114 40.29 12.53 10.38
N LEU A 115 39.25 12.21 9.64
CA LEU A 115 38.93 10.85 9.23
C LEU A 115 40.08 10.22 8.45
N SER A 116 40.52 10.87 7.39
CA SER A 116 41.59 10.37 6.50
C SER A 116 42.89 10.16 7.23
N ASN A 117 43.24 11.04 8.21
CA ASN A 117 44.43 10.89 9.05
C ASN A 117 44.36 9.71 10.00
N VAL A 118 43.16 9.24 10.38
CA VAL A 118 43.00 8.11 11.30
C VAL A 118 42.71 6.83 10.51
N ASN A 119 41.83 6.90 9.50
CA ASN A 119 41.45 5.78 8.67
C ASN A 119 40.85 6.27 7.35
N GLU A 120 41.65 6.17 6.27
CA GLU A 120 41.26 6.60 4.93
C GLU A 120 40.09 5.76 4.35
N GLU A 121 39.94 4.53 4.78
CA GLU A 121 38.88 3.63 4.32
C GLU A 121 37.52 4.04 4.88
N ILE A 122 37.46 4.52 6.13
CA ILE A 122 36.23 5.07 6.71
C ILE A 122 35.85 6.36 5.98
N ALA A 123 36.80 7.25 5.72
CA ALA A 123 36.55 8.48 4.98
C ALA A 123 35.91 8.18 3.63
N LYS A 124 36.52 7.25 2.88
CA LYS A 124 36.02 6.83 1.58
C LYS A 124 34.65 6.15 1.65
N ALA A 125 34.42 5.28 2.64
CA ALA A 125 33.13 4.64 2.82
C ALA A 125 32.00 5.65 3.08
N ILE A 126 32.27 6.73 3.85
CA ILE A 126 31.29 7.78 4.06
C ILE A 126 30.99 8.53 2.78
N GLU A 127 32.00 8.85 1.96
CA GLU A 127 31.78 9.47 0.62
C GLU A 127 31.01 8.56 -0.32
N ASP A 128 31.32 7.26 -0.33
CA ASP A 128 30.68 6.28 -1.22
C ASP A 128 29.23 5.98 -0.81
N TYR A 129 28.90 5.98 0.49
CA TYR A 129 27.57 5.63 0.97
C TYR A 129 26.64 6.83 1.18
N PHE A 130 27.17 8.05 1.38
CA PHE A 130 26.37 9.23 1.66
C PHE A 130 26.68 10.34 0.67
N GLU A 131 25.91 10.40 -0.41
CA GLU A 131 26.07 11.45 -1.45
C GLU A 131 25.86 12.88 -0.89
N ASP A 132 24.83 13.03 -0.05
CA ASP A 132 24.54 14.32 0.63
C ASP A 132 24.91 14.20 2.11
N PHE A 133 26.02 14.85 2.45
CA PHE A 133 26.46 14.87 3.82
C PHE A 133 26.99 16.24 4.25
N ASN A 134 26.61 16.65 5.44
CA ASN A 134 26.96 17.94 6.01
C ASN A 134 27.59 17.77 7.40
N VAL A 135 28.53 18.64 7.71
CA VAL A 135 29.15 18.72 9.04
C VAL A 135 28.95 20.11 9.60
N PHE A 136 28.47 20.16 10.82
CA PHE A 136 28.29 21.40 11.57
C PHE A 136 29.06 21.31 12.88
N GLY A 137 29.77 22.35 13.22
CA GLY A 137 30.42 22.52 14.52
C GLY A 137 29.72 23.60 15.34
N ARG A 138 29.77 23.46 16.64
CA ARG A 138 29.16 24.40 17.54
C ARG A 138 30.04 24.60 18.79
N SER A 139 30.31 25.86 19.12
CA SER A 139 31.03 26.25 20.33
C SER A 139 30.29 25.87 21.61
N GLN A 140 31.02 25.62 22.67
CA GLN A 140 30.46 25.25 23.97
C GLN A 140 29.74 26.45 24.60
N LEU A 141 28.48 26.23 25.02
CA LEU A 141 27.80 27.18 25.89
C LEU A 141 28.44 27.16 27.32
N ARG A 142 28.84 28.32 27.78
CA ARG A 142 29.31 28.46 29.16
C ARG A 142 28.10 28.50 30.09
N ASN A 143 28.04 27.59 31.10
CA ASN A 143 26.99 27.52 32.14
C ASN A 143 25.59 27.06 31.72
N LEU A 144 25.47 25.93 31.07
CA LEU A 144 24.19 25.37 30.62
C LEU A 144 23.17 25.05 31.73
N ASP A 145 23.61 24.77 32.94
CA ASP A 145 22.76 24.23 34.01
C ASP A 145 21.65 25.18 34.52
N ASN A 146 21.69 26.48 34.17
CA ASN A 146 20.75 27.48 34.65
C ASN A 146 20.43 28.60 33.65
N VAL A 147 20.66 28.42 32.35
CA VAL A 147 20.42 29.46 31.33
C VAL A 147 18.99 29.32 30.80
N SER A 148 18.18 30.39 30.92
CA SER A 148 16.89 30.43 30.24
C SER A 148 17.08 30.60 28.74
N THR A 149 16.09 30.22 27.95
CA THR A 149 16.13 30.37 26.48
C THR A 149 16.35 31.82 26.03
N GLU A 150 16.01 32.79 26.90
CA GLU A 150 16.14 34.24 26.67
C GLU A 150 17.54 34.75 26.92
N ASP A 151 18.35 33.98 27.68
CA ASP A 151 19.73 34.32 28.06
C ASP A 151 20.78 33.62 27.19
N LEU A 152 20.34 32.94 26.13
CA LEU A 152 21.24 32.29 25.18
C LEU A 152 21.97 33.32 24.33
N ASP A 153 23.23 33.06 24.04
CA ASP A 153 24.05 33.86 23.15
C ASP A 153 23.45 33.94 21.75
N GLU A 154 23.38 35.15 21.16
CA GLU A 154 22.85 35.36 19.80
C GLU A 154 23.60 34.56 18.73
N GLU A 155 24.93 34.40 18.92
CA GLU A 155 25.79 33.60 18.05
C GLU A 155 25.35 32.13 18.11
N PHE A 156 25.13 31.58 19.29
CA PHE A 156 24.64 30.25 19.52
C PHE A 156 23.25 30.02 18.87
N ILE A 157 22.32 30.95 19.08
CA ILE A 157 20.98 30.86 18.48
C ILE A 157 21.07 30.86 16.96
N THR A 158 21.96 31.69 16.40
CA THR A 158 22.20 31.81 14.97
C THR A 158 22.74 30.50 14.37
N GLU A 159 23.73 29.91 15.01
CA GLU A 159 24.35 28.64 14.60
C GLU A 159 23.33 27.48 14.67
N VAL A 160 22.64 27.35 15.81
CA VAL A 160 21.59 26.33 15.96
C VAL A 160 20.51 26.50 14.92
N THR A 161 20.10 27.75 14.67
CA THR A 161 19.08 28.04 13.65
C THR A 161 19.54 27.63 12.25
N LYS A 162 20.79 27.88 11.88
CA LYS A 162 21.37 27.44 10.60
C LYS A 162 21.36 25.91 10.47
N VAL A 163 21.77 25.20 11.52
CA VAL A 163 21.76 23.73 11.56
C VAL A 163 20.34 23.20 11.38
N VAL A 164 19.41 23.70 12.18
CA VAL A 164 18.00 23.31 12.12
C VAL A 164 17.41 23.60 10.73
N GLN A 165 17.63 24.80 10.21
CA GLN A 165 17.18 25.14 8.86
C GLN A 165 17.76 24.22 7.79
N SER A 166 19.07 23.92 7.87
CA SER A 166 19.71 22.99 6.92
C SER A 166 19.11 21.59 7.00
N ILE A 167 18.79 21.10 8.20
CA ILE A 167 18.16 19.80 8.38
C ILE A 167 16.77 19.81 7.77
N TYR A 168 15.94 20.80 8.12
CA TYR A 168 14.53 20.82 7.69
C TYR A 168 14.33 21.20 6.22
N SER A 169 15.19 22.04 5.64
CA SER A 169 15.12 22.38 4.21
C SER A 169 15.39 21.19 3.28
N ASN A 170 15.97 20.12 3.79
CA ASN A 170 16.35 18.93 3.01
C ASN A 170 15.73 17.62 3.56
N VAL A 171 14.57 17.70 4.20
CA VAL A 171 13.88 16.49 4.68
C VAL A 171 13.19 15.80 3.50
N ASN A 172 13.70 14.65 3.11
CA ASN A 172 13.13 13.81 2.06
C ASN A 172 12.29 12.68 2.67
N PRO A 173 11.17 12.29 2.03
CA PRO A 173 10.44 11.11 2.44
C PRO A 173 11.32 9.86 2.31
N LYS A 174 11.11 8.88 3.18
CA LYS A 174 11.66 7.52 2.96
C LYS A 174 10.82 6.82 1.90
N TYR A 175 11.46 6.06 1.02
CA TYR A 175 10.82 5.36 -0.09
C TYR A 175 10.90 3.83 0.08
N ILE A 176 9.91 3.14 -0.47
CA ILE A 176 9.92 1.70 -0.75
C ILE A 176 9.82 1.57 -2.27
N GLY A 177 10.92 1.27 -2.94
CA GLY A 177 10.99 1.35 -4.40
C GLY A 177 10.61 2.76 -4.87
N SER A 178 9.57 2.89 -5.68
CA SER A 178 9.07 4.19 -6.18
C SER A 178 8.00 4.85 -5.29
N SER A 179 7.54 4.17 -4.25
CA SER A 179 6.44 4.65 -3.40
C SER A 179 6.93 5.27 -2.10
N THR A 180 6.32 6.37 -1.69
CA THR A 180 6.63 6.99 -0.39
C THR A 180 6.21 6.08 0.77
N MET A 181 7.11 5.89 1.73
CA MET A 181 6.84 5.13 2.94
C MET A 181 5.84 5.87 3.83
N THR A 182 4.76 5.19 4.19
CA THR A 182 3.75 5.69 5.13
C THR A 182 4.09 5.24 6.56
N GLY A 183 3.41 5.80 7.57
CA GLY A 183 3.58 5.35 8.95
C GLY A 183 3.29 3.85 9.15
N ILE A 184 2.30 3.30 8.42
CA ILE A 184 1.96 1.87 8.48
C ILE A 184 3.08 1.03 7.85
N SER A 185 3.55 1.40 6.65
CA SER A 185 4.63 0.66 5.99
C SER A 185 5.96 0.78 6.74
N LEU A 186 6.26 1.95 7.32
CA LEU A 186 7.43 2.13 8.18
C LEU A 186 7.38 1.26 9.43
N GLY A 187 6.23 1.23 10.12
CA GLY A 187 6.04 0.39 11.30
C GLY A 187 6.20 -1.10 10.97
N LYS A 188 5.61 -1.56 9.88
CA LYS A 188 5.75 -2.96 9.45
C LYS A 188 7.19 -3.29 9.03
N PHE A 189 7.85 -2.38 8.32
CA PHE A 189 9.26 -2.51 7.95
C PHE A 189 10.16 -2.67 9.18
N LEU A 190 9.97 -1.78 10.16
CA LEU A 190 10.74 -1.80 11.40
C LEU A 190 10.55 -3.11 12.17
N VAL A 191 9.31 -3.58 12.33
CA VAL A 191 9.01 -4.84 13.00
C VAL A 191 9.69 -6.02 12.29
N ASN A 192 9.54 -6.13 10.98
CA ASN A 192 10.15 -7.20 10.20
C ASN A 192 11.69 -7.20 10.33
N CYS A 193 12.31 -6.01 10.22
CA CYS A 193 13.76 -5.90 10.36
C CYS A 193 14.24 -6.32 11.75
N ILE A 194 13.55 -5.89 12.81
CA ILE A 194 13.89 -6.26 14.20
C ILE A 194 13.74 -7.77 14.41
N GLU A 195 12.64 -8.37 13.94
CA GLU A 195 12.39 -9.80 14.05
C GLU A 195 13.51 -10.60 13.38
N LYS A 196 13.86 -10.26 12.15
CA LYS A 196 14.93 -10.95 11.40
C LYS A 196 16.32 -10.74 12.00
N MET A 197 16.63 -9.55 12.47
CA MET A 197 17.91 -9.28 13.14
C MET A 197 18.06 -9.98 14.48
N ASN A 198 16.96 -10.35 15.13
CA ASN A 198 16.95 -11.05 16.41
C ASN A 198 16.75 -12.57 16.26
N ASP A 199 16.50 -13.06 15.05
CA ASP A 199 16.37 -14.48 14.79
C ASP A 199 17.74 -15.18 14.92
N PRO A 200 17.93 -16.08 15.88
CA PRO A 200 19.21 -16.76 16.08
C PRO A 200 19.56 -17.72 14.95
N GLU A 201 18.59 -18.19 14.18
CA GLU A 201 18.79 -19.07 13.02
C GLU A 201 19.15 -18.27 11.76
N ASN A 202 18.88 -16.96 11.75
CA ASN A 202 19.11 -16.08 10.62
C ASN A 202 20.42 -15.28 10.79
N SER A 203 21.54 -15.94 10.52
CA SER A 203 22.86 -15.30 10.47
C SER A 203 23.13 -14.56 9.15
N GLN A 204 22.12 -14.45 8.28
CA GLN A 204 22.27 -13.85 6.97
C GLN A 204 22.10 -12.32 7.02
N GLN A 205 22.69 -11.68 6.04
CA GLN A 205 22.51 -10.27 5.76
C GLN A 205 21.03 -9.91 5.57
N LEU A 206 20.58 -8.80 6.16
CA LEU A 206 19.23 -8.30 5.99
C LEU A 206 19.02 -7.83 4.54
N SER A 207 18.20 -8.54 3.78
CA SER A 207 17.88 -8.17 2.40
C SER A 207 16.77 -7.14 2.35
N ILE A 208 17.12 -5.88 2.13
CA ILE A 208 16.14 -4.78 2.02
C ILE A 208 15.16 -4.98 0.87
N PRO A 209 15.56 -5.45 -0.33
CA PRO A 209 14.61 -5.76 -1.40
C PRO A 209 13.55 -6.78 -0.99
N SER A 210 13.93 -7.83 -0.24
CA SER A 210 12.99 -8.84 0.27
C SER A 210 12.01 -8.25 1.30
N GLU A 211 12.49 -7.36 2.16
CA GLU A 211 11.63 -6.67 3.13
C GLU A 211 10.64 -5.73 2.42
N TYR A 212 11.09 -5.03 1.40
CA TYR A 212 10.23 -4.18 0.60
C TYR A 212 9.13 -4.96 -0.10
N GLU A 213 9.46 -6.11 -0.69
CA GLU A 213 8.46 -6.99 -1.31
C GLU A 213 7.41 -7.44 -0.30
N THR A 214 7.86 -7.87 0.89
CA THR A 214 6.95 -8.27 1.98
C THR A 214 6.01 -7.15 2.38
N ILE A 215 6.49 -5.91 2.42
CA ILE A 215 5.67 -4.76 2.79
C ILE A 215 4.72 -4.36 1.67
N ILE A 216 5.17 -4.40 0.42
CA ILE A 216 4.33 -4.15 -0.75
C ILE A 216 3.15 -5.11 -0.75
N GLN A 217 3.38 -6.41 -0.54
CA GLN A 217 2.33 -7.42 -0.43
C GLN A 217 1.39 -7.14 0.76
N TYR A 218 1.94 -6.83 1.92
CA TYR A 218 1.15 -6.49 3.10
C TYR A 218 0.26 -5.26 2.84
N MET A 219 0.79 -4.19 2.27
CA MET A 219 0.04 -2.97 1.96
C MET A 219 -1.03 -3.22 0.90
N ALA A 220 -0.75 -4.04 -0.11
CA ALA A 220 -1.72 -4.43 -1.11
C ALA A 220 -2.89 -5.22 -0.50
N ILE A 221 -2.61 -6.15 0.42
CA ILE A 221 -3.65 -6.88 1.15
C ILE A 221 -4.50 -5.91 1.97
N GLN A 222 -3.89 -5.03 2.76
CA GLN A 222 -4.61 -4.05 3.58
C GLN A 222 -5.45 -3.09 2.73
N ALA A 223 -4.91 -2.60 1.60
CA ALA A 223 -5.65 -1.76 0.67
C ALA A 223 -6.84 -2.51 0.07
N THR A 224 -6.65 -3.78 -0.31
CA THR A 224 -7.70 -4.64 -0.85
C THR A 224 -8.81 -4.88 0.16
N GLU A 225 -8.47 -5.28 1.39
CA GLU A 225 -9.43 -5.54 2.47
C GLU A 225 -10.26 -4.29 2.77
N ARG A 226 -9.59 -3.15 2.94
CA ARG A 226 -10.27 -1.88 3.21
C ARG A 226 -11.20 -1.46 2.08
N SER A 227 -10.79 -1.65 0.84
CA SER A 227 -11.59 -1.32 -0.33
C SER A 227 -12.83 -2.20 -0.45
N ILE A 228 -12.70 -3.50 -0.14
CA ILE A 228 -13.84 -4.42 -0.08
C ILE A 228 -14.82 -4.02 1.01
N GLU A 229 -14.33 -3.65 2.20
CA GLU A 229 -15.18 -3.16 3.30
C GLU A 229 -16.00 -1.93 2.88
N ILE A 230 -15.37 -0.96 2.20
CA ILE A 230 -16.06 0.24 1.71
C ILE A 230 -17.12 -0.12 0.69
N TYR A 231 -16.77 -0.99 -0.28
CA TYR A 231 -17.71 -1.46 -1.29
C TYR A 231 -18.90 -2.20 -0.65
N GLU A 232 -18.63 -3.14 0.25
CA GLU A 232 -19.65 -3.95 0.89
C GLU A 232 -20.55 -3.09 1.80
N ALA A 233 -19.99 -2.16 2.55
CA ALA A 233 -20.74 -1.21 3.37
C ALA A 233 -21.68 -0.33 2.53
N GLY A 234 -21.21 0.16 1.38
CA GLY A 234 -22.01 0.91 0.44
C GLY A 234 -23.16 0.08 -0.13
N MET A 235 -22.86 -1.13 -0.59
CA MET A 235 -23.87 -2.05 -1.12
C MET A 235 -24.90 -2.46 -0.07
N ILE A 236 -24.50 -2.69 1.18
CA ILE A 236 -25.42 -2.97 2.31
C ILE A 236 -26.39 -1.82 2.52
N ASN A 237 -25.91 -0.58 2.43
CA ASN A 237 -26.72 0.59 2.67
C ASN A 237 -27.75 0.86 1.57
N ASP A 238 -27.39 0.62 0.29
CA ASP A 238 -28.22 1.00 -0.83
C ASP A 238 -29.05 -0.17 -1.40
N VAL A 239 -28.59 -1.42 -1.20
CA VAL A 239 -29.29 -2.65 -1.65
C VAL A 239 -29.90 -3.37 -0.46
N LYS A 240 -30.70 -2.65 0.32
CA LYS A 240 -31.47 -3.21 1.45
C LYS A 240 -32.68 -4.00 0.95
N GLU A 241 -33.15 -4.94 1.76
CA GLU A 241 -34.36 -5.71 1.46
C GLU A 241 -35.60 -4.83 1.21
N GLU A 242 -35.71 -3.72 1.95
CA GLU A 242 -36.80 -2.74 1.80
C GLU A 242 -36.78 -2.00 0.45
N ASN A 243 -35.61 -1.88 -0.18
CA ASN A 243 -35.40 -1.20 -1.46
C ASN A 243 -35.52 -2.14 -2.66
N LEU A 244 -35.53 -3.45 -2.43
CA LEU A 244 -35.65 -4.45 -3.49
C LEU A 244 -37.11 -4.62 -3.93
N PRO A 245 -37.32 -4.96 -5.20
CA PRO A 245 -36.34 -5.13 -6.26
C PRO A 245 -35.95 -3.83 -6.95
N LEU A 246 -34.68 -3.70 -7.32
CA LEU A 246 -34.15 -2.60 -8.12
C LEU A 246 -34.14 -2.96 -9.60
N LEU A 247 -34.44 -2.01 -10.48
CA LEU A 247 -34.15 -2.15 -11.90
C LEU A 247 -32.63 -2.27 -12.12
N TRP A 248 -32.22 -3.06 -13.11
CA TRP A 248 -30.80 -3.33 -13.34
C TRP A 248 -29.95 -2.09 -13.61
N ASP A 249 -30.51 -1.09 -14.30
CA ASP A 249 -29.81 0.18 -14.51
C ASP A 249 -29.48 0.87 -13.19
N LYS A 250 -30.47 0.94 -12.29
CA LYS A 250 -30.27 1.53 -10.96
C LYS A 250 -29.32 0.72 -10.08
N PHE A 251 -29.43 -0.60 -10.15
CA PHE A 251 -28.50 -1.49 -9.48
C PHE A 251 -27.06 -1.27 -9.96
N ASN A 252 -26.86 -1.11 -11.26
CA ASN A 252 -25.55 -0.86 -11.84
C ASN A 252 -25.00 0.54 -11.50
N GLU A 253 -25.85 1.58 -11.43
CA GLU A 253 -25.44 2.89 -10.95
C GLU A 253 -24.88 2.81 -9.52
N ILE A 254 -25.60 2.13 -8.63
CA ILE A 254 -25.18 1.91 -7.24
C ILE A 254 -23.86 1.14 -7.19
N HIS A 255 -23.78 0.04 -7.93
CA HIS A 255 -22.57 -0.76 -8.01
C HIS A 255 -21.38 0.06 -8.49
N ASN A 256 -21.51 0.80 -9.59
CA ASN A 256 -20.42 1.58 -10.16
C ASN A 256 -19.98 2.70 -9.20
N HIS A 257 -20.94 3.35 -8.54
CA HIS A 257 -20.62 4.38 -7.54
C HIS A 257 -19.75 3.83 -6.40
N HIS A 258 -20.12 2.68 -5.81
CA HIS A 258 -19.35 2.09 -4.72
C HIS A 258 -18.06 1.42 -5.21
N LEU A 259 -18.04 0.93 -6.44
CA LEU A 259 -16.82 0.44 -7.09
C LEU A 259 -15.78 1.56 -7.23
N ASP A 260 -16.21 2.73 -7.73
CA ASP A 260 -15.33 3.89 -7.88
C ASP A 260 -14.77 4.36 -6.51
N GLN A 261 -15.61 4.35 -5.47
CA GLN A 261 -15.16 4.68 -4.11
C GLN A 261 -14.11 3.68 -3.60
N ALA A 262 -14.35 2.39 -3.78
CA ALA A 262 -13.44 1.33 -3.37
C ALA A 262 -12.11 1.40 -4.13
N GLN A 263 -12.16 1.63 -5.45
CA GLN A 263 -10.96 1.77 -6.27
C GLN A 263 -10.16 3.02 -5.89
N ASN A 264 -10.81 4.15 -5.63
CA ASN A 264 -10.13 5.36 -5.17
C ASN A 264 -9.40 5.14 -3.84
N GLU A 265 -10.03 4.45 -2.88
CA GLU A 265 -9.37 4.08 -1.63
C GLU A 265 -8.19 3.15 -1.88
N PHE A 266 -8.36 2.13 -2.72
CA PHE A 266 -7.30 1.21 -3.09
C PHE A 266 -6.08 1.93 -3.66
N PHE A 267 -6.28 2.76 -4.69
CA PHE A 267 -5.18 3.50 -5.32
C PHE A 267 -4.54 4.55 -4.41
N SER A 268 -5.26 5.01 -3.40
CA SER A 268 -4.70 5.91 -2.38
C SER A 268 -3.75 5.21 -1.39
N LYS A 269 -3.85 3.88 -1.26
CA LYS A 269 -3.14 3.08 -0.23
C LYS A 269 -2.17 2.07 -0.81
N VAL A 270 -2.45 1.54 -2.01
CA VAL A 270 -1.59 0.53 -2.62
C VAL A 270 -0.25 1.14 -2.98
N ILE A 271 0.81 0.39 -2.71
CA ILE A 271 2.16 0.69 -3.12
C ILE A 271 2.70 -0.47 -3.96
N GLY A 272 3.65 -0.19 -4.83
CA GLY A 272 4.27 -1.22 -5.65
C GLY A 272 4.82 -0.66 -6.96
N SER A 273 5.49 -1.51 -7.70
CA SER A 273 6.00 -1.20 -9.02
C SER A 273 4.85 -1.11 -10.06
N PRO A 274 5.09 -0.44 -11.20
CA PRO A 274 4.13 -0.41 -12.30
C PRO A 274 3.69 -1.79 -12.83
N LYS A 275 4.48 -2.84 -12.55
CA LYS A 275 4.13 -4.22 -12.92
C LYS A 275 3.23 -4.90 -11.88
N GLN A 276 3.42 -4.59 -10.60
CA GLN A 276 2.68 -5.21 -9.50
C GLN A 276 1.29 -4.60 -9.29
N ILE A 277 1.15 -3.28 -9.46
CA ILE A 277 -0.15 -2.59 -9.25
C ILE A 277 -1.29 -3.18 -10.10
N PRO A 278 -1.11 -3.50 -11.40
CA PRO A 278 -2.13 -4.17 -12.18
C PRO A 278 -2.55 -5.54 -11.63
N GLU A 279 -1.60 -6.35 -11.14
CA GLU A 279 -1.89 -7.66 -10.55
C GLU A 279 -2.74 -7.52 -9.28
N PHE A 280 -2.40 -6.58 -8.41
CA PHE A 280 -3.18 -6.27 -7.21
C PHE A 280 -4.58 -5.71 -7.54
N THR A 281 -4.67 -4.91 -8.61
CA THR A 281 -5.95 -4.37 -9.08
C THR A 281 -6.87 -5.48 -9.60
N GLU A 282 -6.33 -6.44 -10.33
CA GLU A 282 -7.08 -7.60 -10.80
C GLU A 282 -7.57 -8.46 -9.62
N GLU A 283 -6.72 -8.67 -8.62
CA GLU A 283 -7.13 -9.39 -7.41
C GLU A 283 -8.28 -8.67 -6.67
N LEU A 284 -8.22 -7.35 -6.55
CA LEU A 284 -9.31 -6.54 -5.98
C LEU A 284 -10.61 -6.73 -6.79
N ASN A 285 -10.53 -6.61 -8.12
CA ASN A 285 -11.70 -6.73 -9.00
C ASN A 285 -12.35 -8.11 -8.90
N VAL A 286 -11.56 -9.17 -8.83
CA VAL A 286 -12.06 -10.54 -8.62
C VAL A 286 -12.79 -10.65 -7.28
N LYS A 287 -12.22 -10.09 -6.20
CA LYS A 287 -12.85 -10.13 -4.87
C LYS A 287 -14.14 -9.31 -4.82
N ILE A 288 -14.15 -8.10 -5.39
CA ILE A 288 -15.37 -7.28 -5.50
C ILE A 288 -16.43 -7.98 -6.36
N GLY A 289 -16.02 -8.64 -7.44
CA GLY A 289 -16.92 -9.45 -8.28
C GLY A 289 -17.68 -10.49 -7.47
N LYS A 290 -17.00 -11.22 -6.58
CA LYS A 290 -17.62 -12.21 -5.68
C LYS A 290 -18.62 -11.58 -4.71
N VAL A 291 -18.31 -10.41 -4.18
CA VAL A 291 -19.26 -9.67 -3.32
C VAL A 291 -20.46 -9.21 -4.13
N ARG A 292 -20.24 -8.66 -5.34
CA ARG A 292 -21.30 -8.22 -6.26
C ARG A 292 -22.28 -9.36 -6.60
N GLU A 293 -21.77 -10.55 -6.85
CA GLU A 293 -22.61 -11.73 -7.18
C GLU A 293 -23.69 -12.01 -6.13
N LYS A 294 -23.38 -11.81 -4.85
CA LYS A 294 -24.36 -11.97 -3.75
C LYS A 294 -25.54 -11.00 -3.91
N TYR A 295 -25.26 -9.75 -4.27
CA TYR A 295 -26.28 -8.72 -4.44
C TYR A 295 -27.04 -8.86 -5.75
N VAL A 296 -26.36 -9.28 -6.82
CA VAL A 296 -26.97 -9.66 -8.09
C VAL A 296 -28.01 -10.75 -7.86
N LYS A 297 -27.64 -11.82 -7.15
CA LYS A 297 -28.56 -12.93 -6.84
C LYS A 297 -29.77 -12.45 -6.03
N LYS A 298 -29.55 -11.65 -4.97
CA LYS A 298 -30.64 -11.09 -4.15
C LYS A 298 -31.60 -10.25 -4.99
N ASN A 299 -31.09 -9.38 -5.85
CA ASN A 299 -31.94 -8.51 -6.68
C ASN A 299 -32.69 -9.32 -7.74
N SER A 300 -32.05 -10.30 -8.36
CA SER A 300 -32.68 -11.21 -9.33
C SER A 300 -33.84 -12.00 -8.70
N GLU A 301 -33.61 -12.58 -7.52
CA GLU A 301 -34.67 -13.28 -6.77
C GLU A 301 -35.83 -12.35 -6.40
N ALA A 302 -35.52 -11.13 -6.00
CA ALA A 302 -36.55 -10.14 -5.65
C ALA A 302 -37.34 -9.67 -6.89
N LEU A 303 -36.67 -9.46 -8.04
CA LEU A 303 -37.31 -9.13 -9.31
C LEU A 303 -38.24 -10.25 -9.78
N TYR A 304 -37.75 -11.48 -9.72
CA TYR A 304 -38.57 -12.66 -10.06
C TYR A 304 -39.81 -12.75 -9.17
N LYS A 305 -39.63 -12.68 -7.86
CA LYS A 305 -40.72 -12.75 -6.87
C LYS A 305 -41.74 -11.63 -7.09
N TYR A 306 -41.31 -10.39 -7.28
CA TYR A 306 -42.19 -9.25 -7.53
C TYR A 306 -43.03 -9.46 -8.76
N ASN A 307 -42.43 -9.89 -9.86
CA ASN A 307 -43.14 -10.08 -11.15
C ASN A 307 -44.06 -11.30 -11.08
N LEU A 308 -43.68 -12.35 -10.35
CA LEU A 308 -44.56 -13.51 -10.12
C LEU A 308 -45.77 -13.12 -9.26
N GLU A 309 -45.60 -12.36 -8.21
CA GLU A 309 -46.70 -11.86 -7.36
C GLU A 309 -47.62 -10.89 -8.15
N LEU A 310 -47.02 -10.07 -9.01
CA LEU A 310 -47.77 -9.20 -9.92
C LEU A 310 -48.65 -10.01 -10.86
N ALA A 311 -48.07 -11.04 -11.51
CA ALA A 311 -48.82 -11.96 -12.41
C ALA A 311 -49.96 -12.63 -11.64
N ALA A 312 -49.69 -13.14 -10.42
CA ALA A 312 -50.72 -13.78 -9.60
C ALA A 312 -51.87 -12.84 -9.23
N ARG A 313 -51.53 -11.58 -8.90
CA ARG A 313 -52.52 -10.54 -8.54
C ARG A 313 -53.40 -10.19 -9.76
N LEU A 314 -52.79 -9.94 -10.90
CA LEU A 314 -53.49 -9.58 -12.13
C LEU A 314 -54.32 -10.76 -12.67
N TRP A 315 -53.77 -11.97 -12.63
CA TRP A 315 -54.50 -13.18 -12.97
C TRP A 315 -55.75 -13.38 -12.10
N LYS A 316 -55.61 -13.16 -10.80
CA LYS A 316 -56.74 -13.20 -9.89
C LYS A 316 -57.84 -12.19 -10.30
N THR A 317 -57.45 -10.97 -10.69
CA THR A 317 -58.36 -9.93 -11.08
C THR A 317 -59.05 -10.24 -12.41
N HIS A 318 -58.31 -10.59 -13.46
CA HIS A 318 -58.84 -10.74 -14.83
C HIS A 318 -59.43 -12.13 -15.05
N ILE A 319 -58.88 -13.19 -14.49
CA ILE A 319 -59.26 -14.55 -14.81
C ILE A 319 -59.91 -15.27 -13.62
N LYS A 320 -59.18 -15.42 -12.49
CA LYS A 320 -59.61 -16.28 -11.39
C LYS A 320 -60.93 -15.79 -10.73
N SER A 321 -61.16 -14.48 -10.64
CA SER A 321 -62.40 -13.90 -10.12
C SER A 321 -63.64 -14.26 -10.94
N ARG A 322 -63.45 -14.65 -12.18
CA ARG A 322 -64.49 -15.03 -13.14
C ARG A 322 -64.59 -16.54 -13.38
N LEU A 323 -63.76 -17.32 -12.71
CA LEU A 323 -63.84 -18.81 -12.76
C LEU A 323 -64.75 -19.35 -11.65
N ASN A 324 -65.95 -18.74 -11.48
CA ASN A 324 -66.97 -19.19 -10.56
C ASN A 324 -68.36 -19.21 -11.23
N ARG A 325 -69.33 -19.92 -10.67
CA ARG A 325 -70.64 -20.10 -11.28
C ARG A 325 -71.43 -18.80 -11.49
N GLU A 326 -71.17 -17.77 -10.71
CA GLU A 326 -71.91 -16.53 -10.75
C GLU A 326 -71.44 -15.56 -11.84
N ASN A 327 -70.12 -15.53 -12.08
CA ASN A 327 -69.46 -14.60 -13.01
C ASN A 327 -68.69 -15.28 -14.14
N LEU A 328 -69.09 -16.45 -14.50
CA LEU A 328 -68.40 -17.27 -15.50
C LEU A 328 -68.33 -16.59 -16.86
N PHE A 329 -67.20 -16.75 -17.57
CA PHE A 329 -67.07 -16.33 -18.97
C PHE A 329 -68.15 -16.92 -19.87
N LYS A 330 -68.85 -16.08 -20.58
CA LYS A 330 -70.02 -16.51 -21.42
C LYS A 330 -69.55 -17.14 -22.74
N SER A 331 -68.37 -16.80 -23.18
CA SER A 331 -67.80 -17.34 -24.40
C SER A 331 -66.28 -17.44 -24.28
N LYS A 332 -65.68 -18.18 -25.21
CA LYS A 332 -64.23 -18.23 -25.32
C LYS A 332 -63.62 -16.86 -25.66
N ASN A 333 -64.27 -16.11 -26.55
CA ASN A 333 -63.81 -14.77 -26.93
C ASN A 333 -63.68 -13.87 -25.68
N GLU A 334 -64.62 -13.96 -24.74
CA GLU A 334 -64.58 -13.16 -23.49
C GLU A 334 -63.46 -13.58 -22.57
N PHE A 335 -63.08 -14.87 -22.56
CA PHE A 335 -61.89 -15.37 -21.86
C PHE A 335 -60.60 -14.85 -22.52
N ASP A 336 -60.53 -14.97 -23.86
CA ASP A 336 -59.37 -14.53 -24.64
C ASP A 336 -59.15 -13.00 -24.52
N GLU A 337 -60.24 -12.21 -24.50
CA GLU A 337 -60.19 -10.77 -24.23
C GLU A 337 -59.64 -10.48 -22.82
N ALA A 338 -60.08 -11.24 -21.81
CA ALA A 338 -59.60 -11.10 -20.44
C ALA A 338 -58.14 -11.51 -20.28
N GLU A 339 -57.74 -12.56 -21.00
CA GLU A 339 -56.34 -13.01 -21.04
C GLU A 339 -55.44 -11.96 -21.71
N GLU A 340 -55.88 -11.39 -22.83
CA GLU A 340 -55.10 -10.33 -23.48
C GLU A 340 -55.03 -9.06 -22.60
N ALA A 341 -56.13 -8.69 -21.94
CA ALA A 341 -56.13 -7.60 -20.96
C ALA A 341 -55.13 -7.87 -19.80
N PHE A 342 -55.08 -9.10 -19.30
CA PHE A 342 -54.10 -9.53 -18.31
C PHE A 342 -52.65 -9.38 -18.80
N LYS A 343 -52.36 -9.85 -20.02
CA LYS A 343 -51.03 -9.76 -20.64
C LYS A 343 -50.60 -8.30 -20.81
N ILE A 344 -51.51 -7.46 -21.32
CA ILE A 344 -51.25 -6.03 -21.52
C ILE A 344 -50.97 -5.34 -20.17
N GLU A 345 -51.81 -5.60 -19.18
CA GLU A 345 -51.65 -4.96 -17.87
C GLU A 345 -50.39 -5.43 -17.16
N TYR A 346 -50.03 -6.71 -17.28
CA TYR A 346 -48.76 -7.22 -16.77
C TYR A 346 -47.56 -6.51 -17.43
N ARG A 347 -47.55 -6.39 -18.78
CA ARG A 347 -46.47 -5.65 -19.48
C ARG A 347 -46.35 -4.22 -19.05
N ASN A 348 -47.46 -3.57 -18.71
CA ASN A 348 -47.46 -2.16 -18.26
C ASN A 348 -46.98 -1.97 -16.82
N GLN A 349 -47.22 -2.97 -15.97
CA GLN A 349 -46.90 -2.87 -14.54
C GLN A 349 -45.64 -3.63 -14.13
N MET A 350 -45.14 -4.55 -14.97
CA MET A 350 -43.96 -5.35 -14.65
C MET A 350 -42.73 -4.47 -14.44
N LYS A 351 -41.84 -4.87 -13.55
CA LYS A 351 -40.49 -4.34 -13.52
C LYS A 351 -39.70 -5.00 -14.64
N ALA A 352 -39.47 -4.23 -15.71
CA ALA A 352 -38.80 -4.72 -16.91
C ALA A 352 -37.42 -5.28 -16.59
N SER A 353 -37.24 -6.57 -16.74
CA SER A 353 -36.02 -7.30 -16.46
C SER A 353 -36.11 -8.71 -17.10
N PRO A 354 -34.98 -9.43 -17.28
CA PRO A 354 -35.01 -10.83 -17.72
C PRO A 354 -35.92 -11.71 -16.85
N GLU A 355 -35.91 -11.48 -15.55
CA GLU A 355 -36.68 -12.23 -14.55
C GLU A 355 -38.19 -12.04 -14.74
N ALA A 356 -38.64 -10.90 -15.29
CA ALA A 356 -40.03 -10.63 -15.52
C ALA A 356 -40.62 -11.59 -16.57
N GLY A 357 -39.87 -11.87 -17.64
CA GLY A 357 -40.26 -12.86 -18.66
C GLY A 357 -40.35 -14.26 -18.09
N THR A 358 -39.33 -14.68 -17.34
CA THR A 358 -39.26 -15.99 -16.69
C THR A 358 -40.42 -16.17 -15.71
N ALA A 359 -40.66 -15.20 -14.82
CA ALA A 359 -41.72 -15.22 -13.83
C ALA A 359 -43.12 -15.32 -14.50
N PHE A 360 -43.30 -14.62 -15.63
CA PHE A 360 -44.54 -14.67 -16.37
C PHE A 360 -44.79 -16.04 -17.01
N THR A 361 -43.76 -16.62 -17.67
CA THR A 361 -43.85 -17.95 -18.27
C THR A 361 -44.13 -19.02 -17.22
N ASP A 362 -43.35 -19.02 -16.14
CA ASP A 362 -43.55 -19.99 -15.04
C ASP A 362 -44.93 -19.86 -14.41
N PHE A 363 -45.44 -18.62 -14.32
CA PHE A 363 -46.79 -18.38 -13.83
C PHE A 363 -47.84 -18.97 -14.71
N LEU A 364 -47.73 -18.75 -16.05
CA LEU A 364 -48.69 -19.27 -17.02
C LEU A 364 -48.66 -20.79 -17.07
N ASP A 365 -47.48 -21.39 -17.15
CA ASP A 365 -47.30 -22.85 -17.19
C ASP A 365 -47.98 -23.54 -16.00
N ASN A 366 -47.98 -22.91 -14.84
CA ASN A 366 -48.60 -23.48 -13.63
C ASN A 366 -50.10 -23.18 -13.48
N ASN A 367 -50.66 -22.17 -14.15
CA ASN A 367 -52.03 -21.72 -13.88
C ASN A 367 -52.97 -21.79 -15.06
N TYR A 368 -52.44 -21.82 -16.30
CA TYR A 368 -53.25 -21.70 -17.51
C TYR A 368 -54.07 -22.95 -17.76
N ASP A 369 -53.46 -24.14 -17.71
CA ASP A 369 -54.13 -25.40 -17.93
C ASP A 369 -55.24 -25.66 -16.92
N GLN A 370 -54.98 -25.32 -15.65
CA GLN A 370 -55.93 -25.42 -14.57
C GLN A 370 -57.16 -24.49 -14.79
N ALA A 371 -56.93 -23.30 -15.34
CA ALA A 371 -58.00 -22.37 -15.69
C ALA A 371 -58.87 -22.90 -16.83
N LEU A 372 -58.26 -23.47 -17.88
CA LEU A 372 -58.96 -24.12 -19.00
C LEU A 372 -59.75 -25.35 -18.55
N GLU A 373 -59.17 -26.21 -17.77
CA GLU A 373 -59.88 -27.37 -17.20
C GLU A 373 -61.12 -26.94 -16.38
N THR A 374 -60.96 -25.90 -15.57
CA THR A 374 -62.08 -25.34 -14.79
C THR A 374 -63.19 -24.81 -15.70
N LEU A 375 -62.84 -24.10 -16.78
CA LEU A 375 -63.79 -23.63 -17.77
C LEU A 375 -64.54 -24.78 -18.49
N ILE A 376 -63.82 -25.83 -18.85
CA ILE A 376 -64.38 -27.03 -19.47
C ILE A 376 -65.36 -27.74 -18.52
N GLN A 377 -64.92 -27.95 -17.24
CA GLN A 377 -65.73 -28.57 -16.20
C GLN A 377 -66.99 -27.79 -15.88
N LEU A 378 -66.95 -26.46 -15.94
CA LEU A 378 -68.09 -25.60 -15.69
C LEU A 378 -69.08 -25.52 -16.88
N GLY A 379 -68.81 -26.21 -18.00
CA GLY A 379 -69.79 -26.45 -19.10
C GLY A 379 -69.86 -25.38 -20.18
N THR A 380 -69.00 -24.40 -20.20
CA THR A 380 -69.04 -23.25 -21.09
C THR A 380 -68.37 -23.46 -22.46
N LEU A 381 -67.59 -24.52 -22.64
CA LEU A 381 -66.74 -24.70 -23.82
C LEU A 381 -66.80 -26.10 -24.46
N LYS A 382 -67.90 -26.91 -24.27
CA LYS A 382 -67.99 -28.25 -24.83
C LYS A 382 -67.92 -28.28 -26.35
N GLU A 383 -68.34 -27.23 -27.06
CA GLU A 383 -68.33 -27.18 -28.57
C GLU A 383 -66.98 -26.60 -29.10
N GLU A 384 -66.17 -25.96 -28.27
CA GLU A 384 -64.92 -25.29 -28.68
C GLU A 384 -63.62 -26.04 -28.32
N GLN A 385 -63.73 -27.24 -27.72
CA GLN A 385 -62.61 -28.04 -27.28
C GLN A 385 -61.53 -28.28 -28.34
N ALA A 386 -61.99 -28.49 -29.60
CA ALA A 386 -61.12 -28.73 -30.77
C ALA A 386 -60.38 -27.42 -31.22
N LYS A 387 -60.99 -26.24 -30.98
CA LYS A 387 -60.36 -24.95 -31.26
C LYS A 387 -59.34 -24.57 -30.18
N ALA A 388 -59.64 -24.85 -28.92
CA ALA A 388 -58.74 -24.55 -27.79
C ALA A 388 -57.40 -25.30 -27.85
N LEU A 389 -57.42 -26.52 -28.40
CA LEU A 389 -56.20 -27.32 -28.65
C LEU A 389 -55.29 -26.70 -29.72
N ARG A 390 -55.86 -26.18 -30.80
CA ARG A 390 -55.05 -25.48 -31.84
C ARG A 390 -54.48 -24.16 -31.38
N GLU A 391 -55.13 -23.49 -30.47
CA GLU A 391 -54.66 -22.22 -29.90
C GLU A 391 -53.61 -22.41 -28.79
N LEU A 392 -53.62 -23.55 -28.09
CA LEU A 392 -52.50 -23.98 -27.23
C LEU A 392 -51.18 -24.11 -28.00
N GLU A 393 -51.25 -24.60 -29.26
CA GLU A 393 -50.07 -24.65 -30.13
C GLU A 393 -49.60 -23.24 -30.57
N GLU A 394 -50.52 -22.25 -30.71
CA GLU A 394 -50.14 -20.87 -30.98
C GLU A 394 -49.52 -20.18 -29.77
N ILE A 395 -50.05 -20.45 -28.58
CA ILE A 395 -49.47 -19.94 -27.32
C ILE A 395 -48.05 -20.51 -27.06
N GLN A 396 -47.84 -21.80 -27.41
CA GLN A 396 -46.50 -22.37 -27.40
C GLN A 396 -45.55 -21.64 -28.35
N LYS A 397 -46.04 -21.26 -29.54
CA LYS A 397 -45.22 -20.45 -30.47
C LYS A 397 -44.97 -19.04 -29.99
N GLU A 398 -45.91 -18.42 -29.26
CA GLU A 398 -45.66 -17.12 -28.63
C GLU A 398 -44.70 -17.20 -27.42
N ASN A 399 -44.75 -18.29 -26.67
CA ASN A 399 -43.76 -18.59 -25.62
C ASN A 399 -42.36 -18.76 -26.20
N ILE A 400 -42.23 -19.39 -27.38
CA ILE A 400 -40.95 -19.47 -28.08
C ILE A 400 -40.47 -18.07 -28.48
N LYS A 401 -41.37 -17.19 -28.97
CA LYS A 401 -41.01 -15.79 -29.27
C LYS A 401 -40.68 -14.97 -28.03
N ALA A 402 -41.31 -15.27 -26.88
CA ALA A 402 -40.94 -14.65 -25.60
C ALA A 402 -39.56 -15.11 -25.12
N GLN A 403 -39.24 -16.41 -25.32
CA GLN A 403 -37.90 -16.93 -25.09
C GLN A 403 -36.87 -16.30 -26.05
N GLU A 404 -37.21 -16.08 -27.30
CA GLU A 404 -36.35 -15.37 -28.26
C GLU A 404 -36.11 -13.91 -27.83
N ARG A 405 -37.14 -13.27 -27.22
CA ARG A 405 -36.95 -11.94 -26.61
C ARG A 405 -36.06 -11.97 -25.37
N VAL A 406 -36.17 -13.01 -24.55
CA VAL A 406 -35.26 -13.22 -23.41
C VAL A 406 -33.81 -13.37 -23.90
N VAL A 407 -33.63 -14.13 -25.00
CA VAL A 407 -32.32 -14.26 -25.66
C VAL A 407 -31.84 -12.92 -26.24
N SER A 408 -32.76 -12.12 -26.80
CA SER A 408 -32.43 -10.76 -27.26
C SER A 408 -32.01 -9.83 -26.13
N LEU A 409 -32.70 -9.88 -24.99
CA LEU A 409 -32.32 -9.12 -23.78
C LEU A 409 -31.01 -9.63 -23.14
N GLN A 410 -30.76 -10.94 -23.24
CA GLN A 410 -29.45 -11.50 -22.87
C GLN A 410 -28.34 -10.96 -23.78
N SER A 411 -28.61 -10.78 -25.07
CA SER A 411 -27.64 -10.17 -25.98
C SER A 411 -27.41 -8.70 -25.69
N GLU A 412 -28.43 -7.97 -25.22
CA GLU A 412 -28.27 -6.58 -24.74
C GLU A 412 -27.43 -6.50 -23.44
N ILE A 413 -27.60 -7.50 -22.56
CA ILE A 413 -26.74 -7.65 -21.35
C ILE A 413 -25.32 -8.00 -21.76
N GLU A 414 -25.12 -8.85 -22.75
CA GLU A 414 -23.80 -9.14 -23.32
C GLU A 414 -23.17 -7.90 -23.96
N GLN A 415 -24.01 -7.11 -24.67
CA GLN A 415 -23.56 -5.86 -25.26
C GLN A 415 -23.21 -4.80 -24.17
N SER A 416 -24.01 -4.71 -23.10
CA SER A 416 -23.72 -3.89 -21.93
C SER A 416 -22.46 -4.37 -21.18
N THR A 417 -22.21 -5.69 -21.16
CA THR A 417 -20.95 -6.24 -20.61
C THR A 417 -19.75 -5.95 -21.52
N LEU A 418 -19.99 -5.90 -22.84
CA LEU A 418 -18.96 -5.49 -23.80
C LEU A 418 -18.62 -3.99 -23.68
N GLU A 419 -19.64 -3.15 -23.50
CA GLU A 419 -19.45 -1.71 -23.23
C GLU A 419 -18.70 -1.46 -21.93
N ARG A 420 -18.94 -2.30 -20.92
CA ARG A 420 -18.14 -2.27 -19.66
C ARG A 420 -16.71 -2.70 -19.88
N LYS A 421 -16.50 -3.72 -20.73
CA LYS A 421 -15.15 -4.12 -21.10
C LYS A 421 -14.42 -2.97 -21.78
N GLN A 422 -15.11 -2.22 -22.62
CA GLN A 422 -14.58 -0.99 -23.24
C GLN A 422 -14.37 0.14 -22.23
N GLN A 423 -15.20 0.24 -21.18
CA GLN A 423 -14.96 1.20 -20.08
C GLN A 423 -13.76 0.79 -19.23
N THR A 424 -13.61 -0.51 -18.97
CA THR A 424 -12.42 -1.05 -18.29
C THR A 424 -11.18 -0.80 -19.13
N GLU A 425 -11.24 -1.02 -20.44
CA GLU A 425 -10.15 -0.71 -21.38
C GLU A 425 -9.83 0.80 -21.42
N LYS A 426 -10.84 1.68 -21.28
CA LYS A 426 -10.62 3.14 -21.13
C LYS A 426 -10.00 3.52 -19.78
N LEU A 427 -10.34 2.79 -18.73
CA LEU A 427 -9.70 2.91 -17.41
C LEU A 427 -8.26 2.40 -17.47
N GLU A 428 -8.03 1.27 -18.14
CA GLU A 428 -6.68 0.76 -18.42
C GLU A 428 -5.86 1.73 -19.27
N GLN A 429 -6.48 2.39 -20.27
CA GLN A 429 -5.82 3.43 -21.04
C GLN A 429 -5.49 4.67 -20.17
N LYS A 430 -6.39 5.07 -19.28
CA LYS A 430 -6.09 6.14 -18.30
C LYS A 430 -4.97 5.75 -17.35
N MET A 431 -4.98 4.49 -16.90
CA MET A 431 -3.93 3.93 -16.06
C MET A 431 -2.61 3.85 -16.83
N ASN A 432 -2.64 3.39 -18.08
CA ASN A 432 -1.46 3.35 -18.94
C ASN A 432 -0.89 4.75 -19.24
N ASN A 433 -1.77 5.75 -19.44
CA ASN A 433 -1.34 7.14 -19.58
C ASN A 433 -0.74 7.70 -18.27
N MET A 434 -1.25 7.23 -17.13
CA MET A 434 -0.67 7.58 -15.82
C MET A 434 0.67 6.87 -15.60
N ILE A 435 0.77 5.61 -16.03
CA ILE A 435 2.01 4.83 -16.06
C ILE A 435 3.02 5.47 -17.01
N GLU A 436 2.62 5.88 -18.23
CA GLU A 436 3.49 6.61 -19.15
C GLU A 436 3.99 7.94 -18.60
N ASN A 437 3.15 8.65 -17.84
CA ASN A 437 3.59 9.86 -17.13
C ASN A 437 4.57 9.56 -15.99
N ILE A 438 4.36 8.45 -15.29
CA ILE A 438 5.29 7.95 -14.27
C ILE A 438 6.58 7.46 -14.93
N ASP A 439 6.50 6.76 -16.07
CA ASP A 439 7.67 6.30 -16.83
C ASP A 439 8.43 7.46 -17.48
N LYS A 440 7.74 8.54 -17.88
CA LYS A 440 8.42 9.77 -18.29
C LYS A 440 9.21 10.43 -17.17
N GLN A 441 8.61 10.50 -15.98
CA GLN A 441 9.32 10.99 -14.80
C GLN A 441 10.44 10.04 -14.37
N ARG A 442 10.28 8.74 -14.63
CA ARG A 442 11.29 7.73 -14.35
C ARG A 442 12.44 7.76 -15.34
N THR A 443 12.16 7.96 -16.65
CA THR A 443 13.22 8.10 -17.66
C THR A 443 14.06 9.35 -17.43
N GLU A 444 13.44 10.44 -17.01
CA GLU A 444 14.18 11.64 -16.60
C GLU A 444 15.05 11.41 -15.36
N ASN A 445 14.56 10.58 -14.41
CA ASN A 445 15.34 10.15 -13.26
C ASN A 445 16.38 9.06 -13.62
N ASP A 446 16.08 8.17 -14.57
CA ASP A 446 16.99 7.09 -14.96
C ASP A 446 18.13 7.60 -15.84
N GLU A 447 17.94 8.69 -16.60
CA GLU A 447 19.04 9.39 -17.27
C GLU A 447 19.97 10.05 -16.25
N LEU A 448 19.40 10.59 -15.17
CA LEU A 448 20.19 11.12 -14.05
C LEU A 448 20.93 10.00 -13.30
N LYS A 449 20.25 8.86 -13.09
CA LYS A 449 20.82 7.68 -12.43
C LYS A 449 21.89 6.99 -13.26
N LYS A 450 21.74 6.94 -14.60
CA LYS A 450 22.79 6.38 -15.48
C LYS A 450 24.10 7.12 -15.36
N ALA A 451 24.05 8.44 -15.28
CA ALA A 451 25.24 9.25 -15.07
C ALA A 451 25.88 8.97 -13.69
N ILE A 452 25.03 8.70 -12.68
CA ILE A 452 25.47 8.38 -11.32
C ILE A 452 26.03 6.93 -11.25
N MET A 453 25.36 5.96 -11.91
CA MET A 453 25.82 4.58 -11.93
C MET A 453 27.15 4.37 -12.65
N GLU A 454 27.38 5.09 -13.76
CA GLU A 454 28.69 5.05 -14.43
C GLU A 454 29.82 5.57 -13.52
N GLN A 455 29.48 6.53 -12.66
CA GLN A 455 30.43 7.04 -11.67
C GLN A 455 30.66 6.05 -10.52
N GLN A 456 29.56 5.41 -10.06
CA GLN A 456 29.62 4.39 -8.99
C GLN A 456 30.30 3.10 -9.44
N GLN A 457 30.09 2.68 -10.70
CA GLN A 457 30.75 1.49 -11.24
C GLN A 457 32.26 1.68 -11.32
N LYS A 458 32.70 2.86 -11.72
CA LYS A 458 34.13 3.19 -11.70
C LYS A 458 34.69 3.24 -10.27
N ALA A 459 33.87 3.74 -9.32
CA ALA A 459 34.26 3.76 -7.91
C ALA A 459 34.32 2.32 -7.31
N PHE A 460 33.35 1.46 -7.68
CA PHE A 460 33.31 0.06 -7.23
C PHE A 460 34.48 -0.76 -7.80
N GLU A 461 34.79 -0.61 -9.08
CA GLU A 461 35.95 -1.29 -9.69
C GLU A 461 37.26 -0.86 -9.02
N HIS A 462 37.36 0.43 -8.68
CA HIS A 462 38.50 0.96 -7.95
C HIS A 462 38.53 0.46 -6.49
N GLN A 463 37.35 0.28 -5.86
CA GLN A 463 37.24 -0.25 -4.50
C GLN A 463 37.59 -1.74 -4.44
N MET A 464 37.23 -2.50 -5.48
CA MET A 464 37.62 -3.91 -5.60
C MET A 464 39.14 -4.07 -5.75
N GLN A 465 39.78 -3.17 -6.50
CA GLN A 465 41.23 -3.12 -6.60
C GLN A 465 41.89 -2.82 -5.24
N ILE A 466 41.36 -1.84 -4.53
CA ILE A 466 41.85 -1.47 -3.19
C ILE A 466 41.61 -2.62 -2.19
N THR A 467 40.47 -3.32 -2.28
CA THR A 467 40.15 -4.43 -1.38
C THR A 467 41.17 -5.57 -1.59
N ALA A 468 41.52 -5.87 -2.84
CA ALA A 468 42.52 -6.86 -3.16
C ALA A 468 43.94 -6.47 -2.67
N GLU A 469 44.29 -5.19 -2.79
CA GLU A 469 45.54 -4.67 -2.25
C GLU A 469 45.53 -4.66 -0.71
N ARG A 470 44.36 -4.39 -0.12
CA ARG A 470 44.16 -4.40 1.33
C ARG A 470 44.31 -5.79 1.95
N GLU A 471 43.71 -6.80 1.30
CA GLU A 471 43.90 -8.20 1.76
C GLU A 471 45.38 -8.60 1.76
N LYS A 472 46.08 -8.13 0.77
CA LYS A 472 47.54 -8.38 0.69
C LYS A 472 48.28 -7.63 1.81
N TYR A 473 47.90 -6.38 2.05
CA TYR A 473 48.47 -5.55 3.12
C TYR A 473 48.11 -6.05 4.53
N MET A 474 46.85 -6.53 4.69
CA MET A 474 46.42 -7.12 5.98
C MET A 474 47.14 -8.39 6.30
N GLN A 475 47.46 -9.20 5.29
CA GLN A 475 48.31 -10.39 5.50
C GLN A 475 49.74 -10.01 5.94
N GLU A 476 50.27 -8.96 5.34
CA GLU A 476 51.59 -8.45 5.72
C GLU A 476 51.58 -7.76 7.11
N MET A 477 50.46 -7.07 7.45
CA MET A 477 50.29 -6.43 8.78
C MET A 477 50.04 -7.47 9.88
N MET A 478 49.22 -8.50 9.64
CA MET A 478 49.02 -9.58 10.61
C MET A 478 50.31 -10.35 10.90
N GLN A 479 51.19 -10.38 9.94
CA GLN A 479 52.51 -10.97 10.15
C GLN A 479 53.37 -10.05 11.05
N LYS A 480 53.32 -8.75 10.77
CA LYS A 480 54.01 -7.75 11.61
C LYS A 480 53.39 -7.56 13.00
N GLU A 481 52.09 -7.73 13.12
CA GLU A 481 51.40 -7.61 14.43
C GLU A 481 51.64 -8.84 15.30
N ARG A 482 51.84 -10.02 14.73
CA ARG A 482 52.31 -11.19 15.45
C ARG A 482 53.73 -10.97 16.00
N GLU A 483 54.56 -10.25 15.28
CA GLU A 483 55.90 -9.89 15.72
C GLU A 483 55.86 -8.77 16.76
N ALA A 484 54.95 -7.77 16.60
CA ALA A 484 54.78 -6.67 17.55
C ALA A 484 53.98 -7.04 18.83
N SER A 485 53.09 -8.08 18.73
CA SER A 485 52.34 -8.56 19.90
C SER A 485 53.27 -9.21 20.94
N ALA A 486 54.32 -9.85 20.48
CA ALA A 486 55.35 -10.42 21.35
C ALA A 486 56.15 -9.32 22.10
N GLU A 487 56.20 -8.13 21.54
CA GLU A 487 56.86 -6.97 22.19
C GLU A 487 55.91 -6.18 23.10
N ARG A 488 54.60 -6.14 22.76
CA ARG A 488 53.57 -5.40 23.55
C ARG A 488 53.21 -6.07 24.87
N GLU A 489 53.31 -7.40 24.95
CA GLU A 489 53.06 -8.12 26.21
C GLU A 489 54.02 -7.73 27.33
N LYS A 490 55.14 -7.18 26.95
CA LYS A 490 56.15 -6.63 27.89
C LYS A 490 55.89 -5.18 28.32
N LEU A 491 54.99 -4.45 27.60
CA LEU A 491 54.68 -3.03 27.86
C LEU A 491 53.36 -2.80 28.56
N LEU A 492 52.40 -3.72 28.45
CA LEU A 492 51.04 -3.58 29.04
C LEU A 492 50.96 -3.75 30.56
N THR A 493 52.03 -4.18 31.19
CA THR A 493 52.13 -4.32 32.63
C THR A 493 52.46 -2.96 33.33
N ARG A 494 52.50 -1.88 32.56
CA ARG A 494 52.89 -0.55 33.13
C ARG A 494 51.90 0.60 32.95
N LEU A 495 50.71 0.41 32.40
CA LEU A 495 49.76 1.52 32.16
C LEU A 495 48.29 1.19 32.51
N ALA A 496 48.07 0.54 33.62
CA ALA A 496 46.74 0.48 34.22
C ALA A 496 46.64 1.62 35.23
N ASP A 497 46.27 2.80 34.81
CA ASP A 497 45.62 3.82 35.64
C ASP A 497 45.45 5.11 34.83
N ARG A 498 44.28 5.32 34.32
CA ARG A 498 43.61 6.64 34.22
C ARG A 498 42.23 6.56 33.57
N PRO A 499 41.23 7.23 34.10
CA PRO A 499 39.88 7.22 33.61
C PRO A 499 39.67 8.26 32.52
N SER A 500 38.94 7.92 31.51
CA SER A 500 38.35 8.92 30.62
C SER A 500 36.95 8.50 30.22
N GLY A 501 36.03 9.32 30.64
CA GLY A 501 34.73 9.30 30.04
C GLY A 501 34.77 10.19 28.80
N ASP A 502 34.07 9.78 27.78
CA ASP A 502 33.34 10.77 27.01
C ASP A 502 32.28 10.11 26.09
N ASP A 503 31.12 10.72 26.13
CA ASP A 503 29.90 10.22 25.50
C ASP A 503 29.77 10.74 24.09
N GLY A 504 29.82 9.85 23.12
CA GLY A 504 29.35 10.12 21.76
C GLY A 504 27.92 9.63 21.59
N GLY A 505 26.98 10.53 21.49
CA GLY A 505 25.57 10.20 21.25
C GLY A 505 25.17 10.38 19.80
N CYS A 506 24.25 9.58 19.34
CA CYS A 506 23.65 9.65 18.00
C CYS A 506 22.19 10.09 18.09
N VAL A 507 21.81 11.11 17.33
CA VAL A 507 20.42 11.60 17.23
C VAL A 507 19.95 11.47 15.80
N MET A 508 18.73 10.95 15.60
CA MET A 508 18.10 10.78 14.28
C MET A 508 16.93 11.73 14.12
N LEU A 509 16.74 12.18 12.93
CA LEU A 509 15.58 12.95 12.47
C LEU A 509 14.83 12.21 11.36
#